data_09f201660e35eb105fe4e2e72a353974
#
_entry.id   09f201660e35eb105fe4e2e72a353974
#
_cell.length_a   1.000
_cell.length_b   1.000
_cell.length_c   1.000
_cell.angle_alpha   90.00
_cell.angle_beta   90.00
_cell.angle_gamma   90.00
#
_symmetry.space_group_name_H-M   'P 1'
#
loop_
_entity.id
_entity.type
_entity.pdbx_description
1 polymer ?
#
loop_
_entity_poly.entity_id
_entity_poly.type
_entity_poly.pdbx_seq_one_letter_code
_entity_poly.pdbx_strand_id
1 'polypeptide(L)'
;MFRDKPSVCYRGIFLNDEGWGLNPWAAKTFEKELGNIGPKTYARVCELVLRLKGNMLAPAMHGCSDPFYFHPENKRVADEYGIMVTTSHCEPLLFNNASNKEWDTKKDGAWDYTRNKETILGKLDKRVCEAALMRMYIRWPCAVCTMPGCRVT
;
A
#
# COMPACT_ATOMS: atom_id res chain seq x y z
N MET A 1 -25.59 21.49 17.33
CA MET A 1 -24.77 20.82 16.32
C MET A 1 -23.40 20.59 16.92
N PHE A 2 -23.05 19.35 17.23
CA PHE A 2 -21.74 19.02 17.80
C PHE A 2 -20.69 19.05 16.68
N ARG A 3 -19.68 19.89 16.79
CA ARG A 3 -18.49 19.87 15.92
C ARG A 3 -17.35 19.19 16.67
N ASP A 4 -17.06 17.96 16.31
CA ASP A 4 -15.91 17.22 16.81
C ASP A 4 -14.74 17.43 15.84
N LYS A 5 -13.63 17.96 16.35
CA LYS A 5 -12.40 18.14 15.57
C LYS A 5 -11.34 17.17 16.11
N PRO A 6 -10.86 16.24 15.30
CA PRO A 6 -9.82 15.32 15.76
C PRO A 6 -8.53 16.08 16.07
N SER A 7 -7.87 15.69 17.16
CA SER A 7 -6.56 16.25 17.56
C SER A 7 -5.40 15.74 16.69
N VAL A 8 -5.60 14.64 15.98
CA VAL A 8 -4.60 14.06 15.06
C VAL A 8 -5.15 14.06 13.64
N CYS A 9 -4.36 14.59 12.69
CA CYS A 9 -4.77 14.71 11.29
C CYS A 9 -5.02 13.35 10.63
N TYR A 10 -4.07 12.42 10.75
CA TYR A 10 -4.15 11.08 10.14
C TYR A 10 -4.44 10.03 11.20
N ARG A 11 -5.49 9.26 10.97
CA ARG A 11 -5.99 8.20 11.85
C ARG A 11 -6.36 7.00 10.99
N GLY A 12 -5.77 5.87 11.27
CA GLY A 12 -5.96 4.70 10.42
C GLY A 12 -5.59 3.40 11.10
N ILE A 13 -5.66 2.35 10.31
CA ILE A 13 -5.31 0.99 10.71
C ILE A 13 -4.24 0.43 9.78
N PHE A 14 -3.49 -0.52 10.28
CA PHE A 14 -2.63 -1.40 9.52
C PHE A 14 -3.31 -2.75 9.34
N LEU A 15 -3.41 -3.22 8.10
CA LEU A 15 -3.93 -4.55 7.79
C LEU A 15 -2.79 -5.55 7.89
N ASN A 16 -2.63 -6.13 9.07
CA ASN A 16 -1.64 -7.17 9.29
C ASN A 16 -2.25 -8.54 8.93
N ASP A 17 -2.13 -8.93 7.66
CA ASP A 17 -2.66 -10.18 7.19
C ASP A 17 -1.59 -11.28 7.22
N GLU A 18 -1.88 -12.36 7.94
CA GLU A 18 -0.97 -13.49 8.17
C GLU A 18 -1.39 -14.74 7.37
N GLY A 19 -2.28 -14.59 6.38
CA GLY A 19 -2.76 -15.71 5.57
C GLY A 19 -3.79 -16.62 6.24
N TRP A 20 -4.13 -16.35 7.47
CA TRP A 20 -5.20 -17.07 8.23
C TRP A 20 -6.38 -16.15 8.61
N GLY A 21 -6.29 -14.88 8.34
CA GLY A 21 -7.27 -13.85 8.66
C GLY A 21 -7.95 -13.27 7.44
N LEU A 22 -7.59 -12.03 7.09
CA LEU A 22 -8.26 -11.24 6.07
C LEU A 22 -8.19 -11.89 4.67
N ASN A 23 -7.04 -12.43 4.27
CA ASN A 23 -6.88 -13.01 2.94
C ASN A 23 -7.87 -14.16 2.67
N PRO A 24 -7.91 -15.25 3.47
CA PRO A 24 -8.85 -16.35 3.20
C PRO A 24 -10.31 -15.93 3.36
N TRP A 25 -10.60 -14.95 4.22
CA TRP A 25 -11.95 -14.41 4.33
C TRP A 25 -12.34 -13.62 3.07
N ALA A 26 -11.47 -12.77 2.57
CA ALA A 26 -11.68 -12.00 1.34
C ALA A 26 -11.91 -12.93 0.15
N ALA A 27 -11.02 -13.91 -0.03
CA ALA A 27 -11.10 -14.91 -1.10
C ALA A 27 -12.42 -15.71 -1.10
N LYS A 28 -12.95 -16.01 0.09
CA LYS A 28 -14.20 -16.78 0.23
C LYS A 28 -15.47 -15.93 0.10
N THR A 29 -15.40 -14.64 0.41
CA THR A 29 -16.57 -13.76 0.49
C THR A 29 -16.69 -12.82 -0.69
N PHE A 30 -15.77 -11.89 -0.86
CA PHE A 30 -15.87 -10.79 -1.82
C PHE A 30 -15.06 -11.00 -3.09
N GLU A 31 -13.93 -11.70 -2.99
CA GLU A 31 -12.94 -11.83 -4.07
C GLU A 31 -12.79 -13.28 -4.53
N LYS A 32 -13.92 -13.97 -4.72
CA LYS A 32 -13.92 -15.40 -5.10
C LYS A 32 -13.17 -15.68 -6.40
N GLU A 33 -13.24 -14.76 -7.35
CA GLU A 33 -12.56 -14.87 -8.63
C GLU A 33 -11.06 -14.58 -8.53
N LEU A 34 -10.71 -13.64 -7.65
CA LEU A 34 -9.33 -13.22 -7.43
C LEU A 34 -8.57 -14.20 -6.51
N GLY A 35 -9.28 -14.79 -5.55
CA GLY A 35 -8.69 -15.70 -4.56
C GLY A 35 -7.73 -15.03 -3.57
N ASN A 36 -7.79 -13.70 -3.44
CA ASN A 36 -6.87 -12.91 -2.62
C ASN A 36 -7.56 -11.62 -2.13
N ILE A 37 -6.83 -10.74 -1.43
CA ILE A 37 -7.31 -9.41 -1.07
C ILE A 37 -7.29 -8.53 -2.31
N GLY A 38 -8.44 -7.95 -2.63
CA GLY A 38 -8.62 -7.12 -3.82
C GLY A 38 -9.52 -5.91 -3.58
N PRO A 39 -9.94 -5.24 -4.67
CA PRO A 39 -10.63 -3.95 -4.61
C PRO A 39 -11.95 -3.99 -3.85
N LYS A 40 -12.72 -5.07 -3.95
CA LYS A 40 -14.00 -5.21 -3.22
C LYS A 40 -13.75 -5.29 -1.71
N THR A 41 -12.68 -5.96 -1.30
CA THR A 41 -12.26 -6.05 0.11
C THR A 41 -11.76 -4.70 0.60
N TYR A 42 -10.90 -4.01 -0.16
CA TYR A 42 -10.42 -2.67 0.19
C TYR A 42 -11.56 -1.66 0.28
N ALA A 43 -12.59 -1.75 -0.56
CA ALA A 43 -13.78 -0.90 -0.44
C ALA A 43 -14.47 -1.07 0.92
N ARG A 44 -14.60 -2.31 1.39
CA ARG A 44 -15.18 -2.59 2.73
C ARG A 44 -14.31 -2.09 3.87
N VAL A 45 -13.01 -2.24 3.74
CA VAL A 45 -12.05 -1.73 4.73
C VAL A 45 -12.07 -0.20 4.76
N CYS A 46 -12.08 0.46 3.61
CA CYS A 46 -12.17 1.92 3.52
C CYS A 46 -13.48 2.43 4.15
N GLU A 47 -14.61 1.79 3.85
CA GLU A 47 -15.89 2.11 4.47
C GLU A 47 -15.82 1.97 6.01
N LEU A 48 -15.24 0.89 6.52
CA LEU A 48 -15.06 0.67 7.95
C LEU A 48 -14.20 1.76 8.60
N VAL A 49 -13.06 2.09 7.98
CA VAL A 49 -12.16 3.15 8.47
C VAL A 49 -12.90 4.49 8.57
N LEU A 50 -13.68 4.85 7.56
CA LEU A 50 -14.47 6.09 7.57
C LEU A 50 -15.56 6.06 8.67
N ARG A 51 -16.26 4.95 8.84
CA ARG A 51 -17.27 4.78 9.91
C ARG A 51 -16.66 4.92 11.29
N LEU A 52 -15.41 4.52 11.46
CA LEU A 52 -14.62 4.68 12.68
C LEU A 52 -13.95 6.05 12.80
N LYS A 53 -14.31 7.01 11.95
CA LYS A 53 -13.71 8.36 11.87
C LYS A 53 -12.21 8.34 11.54
N GLY A 54 -11.72 7.29 10.92
CA GLY A 54 -10.39 7.19 10.33
C GLY A 54 -10.35 7.80 8.94
N ASN A 55 -9.16 7.99 8.41
CA ASN A 55 -8.92 8.52 7.05
C ASN A 55 -7.64 7.97 6.43
N MET A 56 -7.03 6.95 7.03
CA MET A 56 -5.75 6.39 6.58
C MET A 56 -5.76 4.87 6.69
N LEU A 57 -5.06 4.22 5.79
CA LEU A 57 -4.90 2.77 5.74
C LEU A 57 -3.46 2.41 5.38
N ALA A 58 -2.86 1.50 6.13
CA ALA A 58 -1.69 0.75 5.67
C ALA A 58 -2.20 -0.61 5.15
N PRO A 59 -2.09 -0.87 3.84
CA PRO A 59 -2.57 -2.11 3.23
C PRO A 59 -1.86 -3.36 3.72
N ALA A 60 -2.46 -4.53 3.46
CA ALA A 60 -1.84 -5.81 3.69
C ALA A 60 -0.55 -5.97 2.87
N MET A 61 0.50 -6.47 3.51
CA MET A 61 1.85 -6.54 2.95
C MET A 61 2.50 -7.92 3.06
N HIS A 62 1.88 -8.84 3.75
CA HIS A 62 2.46 -10.17 3.94
C HIS A 62 2.60 -10.92 2.61
N GLY A 63 3.60 -11.82 2.51
CA GLY A 63 3.88 -12.56 1.27
C GLY A 63 2.73 -13.47 0.78
N CYS A 64 1.74 -13.76 1.62
CA CYS A 64 0.51 -14.46 1.24
C CYS A 64 -0.52 -13.55 0.54
N SER A 65 -0.41 -12.24 0.67
CA SER A 65 -1.32 -11.27 0.08
C SER A 65 -0.74 -10.66 -1.19
N ASP A 66 -1.60 -10.34 -2.15
CA ASP A 66 -1.17 -9.60 -3.32
C ASP A 66 -0.75 -8.19 -2.94
N PRO A 67 0.33 -7.66 -3.53
CA PRO A 67 0.74 -6.28 -3.32
C PRO A 67 -0.39 -5.31 -3.67
N PHE A 68 -0.52 -4.24 -2.89
CA PHE A 68 -1.62 -3.27 -3.08
C PHE A 68 -1.67 -2.71 -4.51
N TYR A 69 -0.52 -2.37 -5.08
CA TYR A 69 -0.42 -1.80 -6.43
C TYR A 69 -0.49 -2.84 -7.55
N PHE A 70 -0.48 -4.13 -7.22
CA PHE A 70 -0.60 -5.19 -8.23
C PHE A 70 -1.97 -5.18 -8.92
N HIS A 71 -3.00 -4.73 -8.19
CA HIS A 71 -4.35 -4.51 -8.72
C HIS A 71 -4.62 -2.99 -8.80
N PRO A 72 -4.62 -2.40 -10.01
CA PRO A 72 -4.82 -0.94 -10.17
C PRO A 72 -6.12 -0.42 -9.57
N GLU A 73 -7.14 -1.27 -9.50
CA GLU A 73 -8.44 -0.95 -8.91
C GLU A 73 -8.36 -0.66 -7.40
N ASN A 74 -7.38 -1.25 -6.68
CA ASN A 74 -7.19 -0.98 -5.25
C ASN A 74 -6.91 0.51 -5.02
N LYS A 75 -6.05 1.07 -5.88
CA LYS A 75 -5.72 2.50 -5.89
C LYS A 75 -6.96 3.35 -6.12
N ARG A 76 -7.74 3.02 -7.16
CA ARG A 76 -8.96 3.75 -7.50
C ARG A 76 -9.95 3.73 -6.33
N VAL A 77 -10.13 2.60 -5.69
CA VAL A 77 -10.99 2.48 -4.51
C VAL A 77 -10.52 3.39 -3.37
N ALA A 78 -9.24 3.39 -3.03
CA ALA A 78 -8.73 4.27 -1.98
C ALA A 78 -8.98 5.75 -2.30
N ASP A 79 -8.78 6.16 -3.55
CA ASP A 79 -9.04 7.53 -4.01
C ASP A 79 -10.53 7.89 -3.96
N GLU A 80 -11.41 7.01 -4.41
CA GLU A 80 -12.87 7.20 -4.39
C GLU A 80 -13.40 7.39 -2.95
N TYR A 81 -12.84 6.64 -1.99
CA TYR A 81 -13.18 6.81 -0.57
C TYR A 81 -12.43 7.95 0.12
N GLY A 82 -11.49 8.60 -0.56
CA GLY A 82 -10.66 9.66 0.02
C GLY A 82 -9.76 9.19 1.16
N ILE A 83 -9.38 7.92 1.16
CA ILE A 83 -8.51 7.31 2.15
C ILE A 83 -7.04 7.54 1.76
N MET A 84 -6.29 8.06 2.72
CA MET A 84 -4.84 8.15 2.60
C MET A 84 -4.22 6.77 2.75
N VAL A 85 -3.36 6.39 1.81
CA VAL A 85 -2.62 5.14 1.89
C VAL A 85 -1.22 5.40 2.44
N THR A 86 -0.76 4.55 3.36
CA THR A 86 0.58 4.61 3.93
C THR A 86 1.25 3.26 3.86
N THR A 87 2.55 3.24 4.10
CA THR A 87 3.34 2.01 4.09
C THR A 87 3.65 1.52 5.50
N SER A 88 3.99 0.25 5.64
CA SER A 88 4.49 -0.32 6.87
C SER A 88 6.04 -0.31 6.92
N HIS A 89 6.61 -0.99 7.89
CA HIS A 89 8.03 -0.92 8.24
C HIS A 89 9.00 -1.59 7.25
N CYS A 90 8.58 -2.60 6.50
CA CYS A 90 9.47 -3.38 5.64
C CYS A 90 9.22 -3.19 4.13
N GLU A 91 8.25 -2.36 3.76
CA GLU A 91 7.88 -2.11 2.36
C GLU A 91 8.02 -0.64 2.01
N PRO A 92 9.17 -0.22 1.50
CA PRO A 92 9.32 1.17 1.08
C PRO A 92 8.31 1.47 -0.04
N LEU A 93 7.51 2.53 0.13
CA LEU A 93 6.51 2.96 -0.85
C LEU A 93 5.48 1.88 -1.21
N LEU A 94 5.13 1.00 -0.28
CA LEU A 94 4.29 -0.18 -0.52
C LEU A 94 4.83 -1.09 -1.65
N PHE A 95 6.13 -1.12 -1.82
CA PHE A 95 6.77 -2.05 -2.73
C PHE A 95 7.00 -3.37 -2.02
N ASN A 96 6.24 -4.40 -2.42
CA ASN A 96 6.28 -5.70 -1.75
C ASN A 96 7.47 -6.52 -2.27
N ASN A 97 8.49 -6.65 -1.42
CA ASN A 97 9.68 -7.46 -1.68
C ASN A 97 9.57 -8.90 -1.16
N ALA A 98 8.48 -9.25 -0.48
CA ALA A 98 8.24 -10.58 0.07
C ALA A 98 7.42 -11.48 -0.88
N SER A 99 6.68 -10.91 -1.81
CA SER A 99 5.97 -11.66 -2.84
C SER A 99 6.74 -11.59 -4.17
N ASN A 100 6.79 -12.70 -4.89
CA ASN A 100 7.43 -12.77 -6.21
C ASN A 100 6.68 -11.98 -7.31
N LYS A 101 5.66 -11.21 -6.95
CA LYS A 101 4.85 -10.44 -7.90
C LYS A 101 5.47 -9.09 -8.24
N GLU A 102 6.12 -8.42 -7.28
CA GLU A 102 6.80 -7.14 -7.51
C GLU A 102 8.32 -7.28 -7.50
N TRP A 103 8.86 -8.17 -6.67
CA TRP A 103 10.28 -8.49 -6.63
C TRP A 103 10.50 -9.99 -6.78
N ASP A 104 11.07 -10.40 -7.89
CA ASP A 104 11.45 -11.79 -8.12
C ASP A 104 12.96 -11.95 -7.97
N THR A 105 13.39 -12.60 -6.89
CA THR A 105 14.83 -12.78 -6.60
C THR A 105 15.59 -13.52 -7.70
N LYS A 106 14.92 -14.32 -8.53
CA LYS A 106 15.52 -15.00 -9.67
C LYS A 106 15.80 -14.07 -10.85
N LYS A 107 14.94 -13.06 -11.03
CA LYS A 107 15.06 -12.08 -12.13
C LYS A 107 15.75 -10.80 -11.70
N ASP A 108 15.37 -10.31 -10.52
CA ASP A 108 15.76 -9.00 -10.01
C ASP A 108 17.02 -9.10 -9.11
N GLY A 109 17.44 -10.32 -8.72
CA GLY A 109 18.54 -10.53 -7.80
C GLY A 109 18.17 -10.36 -6.34
N ALA A 110 19.16 -10.31 -5.46
CA ALA A 110 18.95 -10.16 -4.04
C ALA A 110 18.35 -8.77 -3.72
N TRP A 111 17.41 -8.72 -2.77
CA TRP A 111 16.95 -7.47 -2.17
C TRP A 111 18.01 -6.95 -1.19
N ASP A 112 19.09 -6.45 -1.75
CA ASP A 112 20.25 -5.93 -1.03
C ASP A 112 20.76 -4.67 -1.73
N TYR A 113 20.56 -3.53 -1.10
CA TYR A 113 20.89 -2.23 -1.68
C TYR A 113 22.38 -2.08 -1.98
N THR A 114 23.26 -2.72 -1.22
CA THR A 114 24.71 -2.64 -1.44
C THR A 114 25.16 -3.37 -2.71
N ARG A 115 24.42 -4.40 -3.09
CA ARG A 115 24.75 -5.26 -4.25
C ARG A 115 23.90 -4.98 -5.48
N ASN A 116 22.70 -4.44 -5.28
CA ASN A 116 21.70 -4.34 -6.35
C ASN A 116 21.00 -2.97 -6.38
N LYS A 117 21.77 -1.93 -6.12
CA LYS A 117 21.30 -0.54 -5.98
C LYS A 117 20.49 -0.07 -7.18
N GLU A 118 20.99 -0.28 -8.39
CA GLU A 118 20.37 0.26 -9.61
C GLU A 118 19.00 -0.35 -9.89
N THR A 119 18.86 -1.68 -9.75
CA THR A 119 17.58 -2.36 -9.93
C THR A 119 16.57 -1.93 -8.88
N ILE A 120 17.00 -1.83 -7.62
CA ILE A 120 16.12 -1.40 -6.52
C ILE A 120 15.65 0.03 -6.76
N LEU A 121 16.57 0.96 -7.06
CA LEU A 121 16.20 2.36 -7.33
C LEU A 121 15.27 2.49 -8.53
N GLY A 122 15.56 1.81 -9.64
CA GLY A 122 14.69 1.88 -10.82
C GLY A 122 13.26 1.41 -10.55
N LYS A 123 13.08 0.38 -9.73
CA LYS A 123 11.74 -0.06 -9.33
C LYS A 123 11.06 0.89 -8.33
N LEU A 124 11.81 1.48 -7.40
CA LEU A 124 11.28 2.46 -6.47
C LEU A 124 10.92 3.78 -7.16
N ASP A 125 11.71 4.23 -8.12
CA ASP A 125 11.41 5.42 -8.93
C ASP A 125 10.10 5.25 -9.71
N LYS A 126 9.93 4.09 -10.33
CA LYS A 126 8.66 3.74 -10.99
C LYS A 126 7.50 3.81 -9.99
N ARG A 127 7.66 3.25 -8.79
CA ARG A 127 6.64 3.31 -7.75
C ARG A 127 6.35 4.74 -7.29
N VAL A 128 7.36 5.61 -7.17
CA VAL A 128 7.15 7.03 -6.85
C VAL A 128 6.26 7.70 -7.89
N CYS A 129 6.50 7.46 -9.16
CA CYS A 129 5.64 7.99 -10.23
C CYS A 129 4.21 7.45 -10.15
N GLU A 130 4.03 6.15 -9.88
CA GLU A 130 2.71 5.54 -9.68
C GLU A 130 1.98 6.12 -8.47
N ALA A 131 2.71 6.37 -7.37
CA ALA A 131 2.18 6.88 -6.12
C ALA A 131 1.89 8.39 -6.16
N ALA A 132 2.67 9.17 -6.93
CA ALA A 132 2.50 10.62 -7.04
C ALA A 132 1.13 11.05 -7.58
N LEU A 133 0.45 10.16 -8.28
CA LEU A 133 -0.91 10.36 -8.79
C LEU A 133 -2.00 10.02 -7.75
N MET A 134 -1.61 9.70 -6.52
CA MET A 134 -2.53 9.34 -5.42
C MET A 134 -2.41 10.30 -4.25
N ARG A 135 -3.46 10.34 -3.43
CA ARG A 135 -3.38 10.86 -2.05
C ARG A 135 -2.61 9.87 -1.18
N MET A 136 -1.30 9.75 -1.41
CA MET A 136 -0.44 8.89 -0.61
C MET A 136 0.31 9.71 0.42
N TYR A 137 0.20 9.34 1.70
CA TYR A 137 1.07 9.85 2.74
C TYR A 137 2.32 8.98 2.79
N ILE A 138 3.36 9.42 2.10
CA ILE A 138 4.67 8.77 2.18
C ILE A 138 5.33 9.24 3.47
N ARG A 139 5.21 8.45 4.52
CA ARG A 139 6.07 8.60 5.67
C ARG A 139 7.36 7.83 5.38
N TRP A 140 8.37 8.54 4.99
CA TRP A 140 9.70 7.97 4.82
C TRP A 140 10.31 7.71 6.21
N PRO A 141 10.65 6.49 6.60
CA PRO A 141 11.27 6.24 7.89
C PRO A 141 12.75 6.61 7.95
N CYS A 142 13.35 7.02 6.84
CA CYS A 142 14.75 7.44 6.80
C CYS A 142 14.98 8.56 5.78
N ALA A 143 15.74 9.54 6.22
CA ALA A 143 16.12 10.74 5.51
C ALA A 143 16.84 10.46 4.18
N VAL A 144 16.11 10.36 3.09
CA VAL A 144 16.63 10.70 1.75
C VAL A 144 15.46 11.24 0.92
N CYS A 145 15.05 12.46 1.20
CA CYS A 145 14.18 13.21 0.31
C CYS A 145 15.02 14.26 -0.42
N THR A 146 15.83 13.83 -1.36
CA THR A 146 16.36 14.69 -2.40
C THR A 146 16.54 13.86 -3.67
N MET A 147 15.45 13.56 -4.36
CA MET A 147 15.54 13.08 -5.74
C MET A 147 15.24 14.25 -6.69
N PRO A 148 16.20 14.69 -7.52
CA PRO A 148 15.93 15.63 -8.59
C PRO A 148 15.21 14.90 -9.72
N GLY A 149 13.95 15.24 -9.99
CA GLY A 149 13.26 14.72 -11.17
C GLY A 149 11.74 14.71 -11.16
N CYS A 150 11.06 14.67 -10.03
CA CYS A 150 9.61 14.79 -10.00
C CYS A 150 9.21 16.28 -9.98
N ARG A 151 8.96 16.86 -11.14
CA ARG A 151 8.20 18.11 -11.23
C ARG A 151 6.72 17.76 -11.17
N VAL A 152 6.08 18.08 -10.07
CA VAL A 152 4.62 18.17 -10.00
C VAL A 152 4.24 19.48 -10.72
N THR A 153 3.64 19.36 -11.90
CA THR A 153 2.97 20.46 -12.57
C THR A 153 1.53 20.50 -12.11
#